data_c2fa809864d23b4a5a3a35aa359676fc
#
_entry.id   c2fa809864d23b4a5a3a35aa359676fc
#
_cell.length_a   1.000
_cell.length_b   1.000
_cell.length_c   1.000
_cell.angle_alpha   90.00
_cell.angle_beta   90.00
_cell.angle_gamma   90.00
#
_symmetry.space_group_name_H-M   'P 1'
#
loop_
_entity.id
_entity.type
_entity.pdbx_description
1 polymer ?
#
loop_
_entity_poly.entity_id
_entity_poly.type
_entity_poly.pdbx_seq_one_letter_code
_entity_poly.pdbx_strand_id
1 'polypeptide(L)'
;MVKNISGYYYVYEYKSATDVNGKCKTVMGKSIGTIKPDKGFIPNDNYARDVEMTSLEFGQYAVVLANSKNTLKLLEEFFNPIDASRIYCTAVIHFINGFTYLTEVSRYYEMSYLGVVFPGLKLGYKALASLYDDLGRRQANVLAMEAALVNRSSHQMAIDGHVIGNVSNENDLSAKGYKFRKLGEEQINLLMAYDVNTGIPLLSRVFDGGLSDKLSVKDLVNEVETQNMLFIVDRGFYSASNLELFSQNGNSYIIPIPNSNNLTEDAVAELVFTRRFVYKREEGICSRI
;
A
#
# COMPACT_ATOMS: atom_id res chain seq x y z
N MET A 1 34.51 -5.02 34.03
CA MET A 1 35.35 -5.39 35.18
C MET A 1 35.53 -4.20 36.10
N VAL A 2 35.44 -4.37 37.42
CA VAL A 2 35.65 -3.27 38.39
C VAL A 2 36.95 -3.52 39.13
N LYS A 3 37.74 -2.45 39.26
CA LYS A 3 38.98 -2.46 40.10
C LYS A 3 38.92 -1.38 41.16
N ASN A 4 39.31 -1.74 42.36
CA ASN A 4 39.57 -0.79 43.44
C ASN A 4 41.04 -0.34 43.38
N ILE A 5 41.26 0.95 43.25
CA ILE A 5 42.58 1.56 43.23
C ILE A 5 42.56 2.69 44.26
N SER A 6 43.26 2.51 45.35
CA SER A 6 43.37 3.52 46.43
C SER A 6 42.00 4.01 46.96
N GLY A 7 41.05 3.12 47.11
CA GLY A 7 39.69 3.45 47.60
C GLY A 7 38.69 3.91 46.55
N TYR A 8 39.12 4.06 45.30
CA TYR A 8 38.22 4.41 44.17
C TYR A 8 37.93 3.21 43.31
N TYR A 9 36.67 3.05 42.89
CA TYR A 9 36.23 1.95 42.03
C TYR A 9 36.18 2.42 40.57
N TYR A 10 37.04 1.84 39.73
CA TYR A 10 37.11 2.08 38.30
C TYR A 10 36.47 0.91 37.56
N VAL A 11 35.67 1.24 36.56
CA VAL A 11 35.02 0.30 35.64
C VAL A 11 35.82 0.22 34.34
N TYR A 12 36.16 -0.97 33.93
CA TYR A 12 36.91 -1.24 32.70
C TYR A 12 36.11 -2.15 31.78
N GLU A 13 36.26 -1.95 30.47
CA GLU A 13 35.88 -2.97 29.50
C GLU A 13 36.66 -4.26 29.75
N TYR A 14 36.11 -5.36 29.31
CA TYR A 14 36.86 -6.61 29.25
C TYR A 14 36.55 -7.37 27.97
N LYS A 15 37.52 -8.09 27.42
CA LYS A 15 37.35 -8.98 26.26
C LYS A 15 37.87 -10.34 26.65
N SER A 16 37.19 -11.41 26.28
CA SER A 16 37.71 -12.75 26.30
C SER A 16 38.67 -12.95 25.15
N ALA A 17 39.89 -13.30 25.39
CA ALA A 17 40.90 -13.64 24.37
C ALA A 17 41.42 -15.04 24.65
N THR A 18 41.59 -15.86 23.63
CA THR A 18 42.20 -17.20 23.73
C THR A 18 43.68 -17.06 23.46
N ASP A 19 44.50 -17.56 24.37
CA ASP A 19 45.97 -17.57 24.23
C ASP A 19 46.42 -18.69 23.24
N VAL A 20 47.68 -18.65 22.87
CA VAL A 20 48.29 -19.62 21.93
C VAL A 20 48.15 -21.09 22.36
N ASN A 21 47.82 -21.35 23.63
CA ASN A 21 47.62 -22.69 24.21
C ASN A 21 46.11 -23.04 24.32
N GLY A 22 45.19 -22.26 23.73
CA GLY A 22 43.77 -22.51 23.78
C GLY A 22 43.10 -22.12 25.10
N LYS A 23 43.80 -21.48 26.06
CA LYS A 23 43.22 -21.00 27.31
C LYS A 23 42.55 -19.63 27.13
N CYS A 24 41.28 -19.54 27.53
CA CYS A 24 40.56 -18.27 27.62
C CYS A 24 41.17 -17.39 28.74
N LYS A 25 41.59 -16.18 28.37
CA LYS A 25 42.03 -15.13 29.32
C LYS A 25 41.14 -13.90 29.14
N THR A 26 40.81 -13.31 30.32
CA THR A 26 40.15 -12.00 30.32
C THR A 26 41.19 -10.92 30.17
N VAL A 27 41.11 -10.16 29.09
CA VAL A 27 41.96 -8.99 28.82
C VAL A 27 41.19 -7.76 29.22
N MET A 28 41.78 -6.95 30.07
CA MET A 28 41.23 -5.67 30.51
C MET A 28 41.42 -4.62 29.43
N GLY A 29 40.32 -3.95 29.04
CA GLY A 29 40.30 -2.87 28.08
C GLY A 29 40.46 -1.50 28.73
N LYS A 30 39.92 -0.48 28.10
CA LYS A 30 39.95 0.92 28.57
C LYS A 30 39.06 1.09 29.81
N SER A 31 39.41 2.06 30.68
CA SER A 31 38.52 2.50 31.74
C SER A 31 37.31 3.25 31.09
N ILE A 32 36.09 2.84 31.46
CA ILE A 32 34.84 3.39 30.96
C ILE A 32 34.08 4.24 31.99
N GLY A 33 34.58 4.31 33.21
CA GLY A 33 33.96 5.16 34.23
C GLY A 33 34.41 4.78 35.64
N THR A 34 33.77 5.40 36.63
CA THR A 34 34.00 5.19 38.08
C THR A 34 32.69 4.93 38.79
N ILE A 35 32.75 4.21 39.92
CA ILE A 35 31.60 4.03 40.81
C ILE A 35 31.83 4.89 42.05
N LYS A 36 30.87 5.79 42.33
CA LYS A 36 30.85 6.60 43.56
C LYS A 36 29.74 6.09 44.50
N PRO A 37 29.96 6.09 45.84
CA PRO A 37 28.95 5.58 46.79
C PRO A 37 27.57 6.25 46.63
N ASP A 38 27.54 7.58 46.42
CA ASP A 38 26.31 8.37 46.43
C ASP A 38 25.67 8.53 45.03
N LYS A 39 26.42 8.20 43.96
CA LYS A 39 25.98 8.49 42.57
C LYS A 39 25.97 7.26 41.65
N GLY A 40 26.40 6.10 42.13
CA GLY A 40 26.51 4.89 41.32
C GLY A 40 27.59 5.00 40.25
N PHE A 41 27.37 4.38 39.10
CA PHE A 41 28.30 4.41 37.96
C PHE A 41 28.26 5.77 37.26
N ILE A 42 29.42 6.40 37.13
CA ILE A 42 29.64 7.64 36.40
C ILE A 42 30.50 7.30 35.18
N PRO A 43 29.94 7.38 33.96
CA PRO A 43 30.70 7.11 32.76
C PRO A 43 31.74 8.20 32.50
N ASN A 44 32.82 7.84 31.81
CA ASN A 44 33.80 8.77 31.27
C ASN A 44 33.68 8.90 29.75
N ASP A 45 34.51 9.72 29.12
CA ASP A 45 34.51 9.95 27.67
C ASP A 45 34.73 8.67 26.84
N ASN A 46 35.37 7.64 27.40
CA ASN A 46 35.56 6.39 26.68
C ASN A 46 34.25 5.59 26.61
N TYR A 47 33.39 5.67 27.63
CA TYR A 47 32.06 5.06 27.63
C TYR A 47 31.12 5.78 26.64
N ALA A 48 31.18 7.09 26.61
CA ALA A 48 30.35 7.91 25.73
C ALA A 48 30.72 7.76 24.23
N ARG A 49 31.97 7.36 23.93
CA ARG A 49 32.43 7.19 22.53
C ARG A 49 31.86 5.95 21.83
N ASP A 50 31.39 4.98 22.57
CA ASP A 50 30.80 3.74 22.01
C ASP A 50 29.27 3.78 21.96
N VAL A 51 28.65 4.91 22.27
CA VAL A 51 27.21 5.10 22.06
C VAL A 51 27.01 5.52 20.61
N GLU A 52 26.69 4.56 19.77
CA GLU A 52 26.16 4.86 18.43
C GLU A 52 24.85 5.63 18.57
N MET A 53 24.90 6.93 18.29
CA MET A 53 23.69 7.75 18.22
C MET A 53 23.06 7.54 16.85
N THR A 54 21.93 6.84 16.81
CA THR A 54 21.13 6.68 15.59
C THR A 54 20.01 7.71 15.60
N SER A 55 19.95 8.52 14.56
CA SER A 55 18.83 9.41 14.31
C SER A 55 17.84 8.73 13.39
N LEU A 56 16.57 8.64 13.80
CA LEU A 56 15.50 8.02 13.02
C LEU A 56 14.45 9.05 12.63
N GLU A 57 13.93 8.94 11.42
CA GLU A 57 12.76 9.70 10.99
C GLU A 57 11.51 9.23 11.76
N PHE A 58 10.88 10.15 12.46
CA PHE A 58 9.76 9.84 13.36
C PHE A 58 8.45 10.48 12.92
N GLY A 59 8.40 11.80 12.73
CA GLY A 59 7.16 12.59 12.68
C GLY A 59 6.13 12.09 11.69
N GLN A 60 6.48 12.03 10.42
CA GLN A 60 5.58 11.57 9.35
C GLN A 60 5.16 10.09 9.54
N TYR A 61 6.09 9.23 9.95
CA TYR A 61 5.77 7.83 10.24
C TYR A 61 4.80 7.68 11.41
N ALA A 62 4.98 8.45 12.49
CA ALA A 62 4.08 8.44 13.64
C ALA A 62 2.65 8.86 13.27
N VAL A 63 2.50 9.88 12.42
CA VAL A 63 1.18 10.32 11.93
C VAL A 63 0.51 9.23 11.10
N VAL A 64 1.22 8.63 10.15
CA VAL A 64 0.66 7.55 9.32
C VAL A 64 0.29 6.34 10.16
N LEU A 65 1.19 5.88 11.05
CA LEU A 65 0.93 4.75 11.94
C LEU A 65 -0.30 4.99 12.85
N ALA A 66 -0.48 6.20 13.37
CA ALA A 66 -1.61 6.53 14.22
C ALA A 66 -2.95 6.44 13.48
N ASN A 67 -2.97 6.82 12.18
CA ASN A 67 -4.19 6.89 11.36
C ASN A 67 -4.48 5.62 10.56
N SER A 68 -3.53 4.69 10.39
CA SER A 68 -3.69 3.48 9.56
C SER A 68 -3.71 2.17 10.35
N LYS A 69 -3.99 2.21 11.66
CA LYS A 69 -4.10 1.01 12.52
C LYS A 69 -5.11 -0.01 12.01
N ASN A 70 -6.22 0.45 11.45
CA ASN A 70 -7.26 -0.42 10.91
C ASN A 70 -6.78 -1.15 9.63
N THR A 71 -5.90 -0.53 8.85
CA THR A 71 -5.30 -1.16 7.67
C THR A 71 -4.42 -2.34 8.08
N LEU A 72 -3.58 -2.19 9.11
CA LEU A 72 -2.78 -3.30 9.62
C LEU A 72 -3.66 -4.44 10.15
N LYS A 73 -4.69 -4.13 10.95
CA LYS A 73 -5.64 -5.13 11.44
C LYS A 73 -6.33 -5.89 10.32
N LEU A 74 -6.75 -5.17 9.26
CA LEU A 74 -7.34 -5.80 8.08
C LEU A 74 -6.36 -6.78 7.41
N LEU A 75 -5.10 -6.38 7.25
CA LEU A 75 -4.08 -7.27 6.68
C LEU A 75 -3.86 -8.51 7.55
N GLU A 76 -3.87 -8.38 8.87
CA GLU A 76 -3.71 -9.49 9.83
C GLU A 76 -4.89 -10.48 9.81
N GLU A 77 -6.07 -10.08 9.33
CA GLU A 77 -7.22 -10.99 9.15
C GLU A 77 -6.97 -12.00 8.00
N PHE A 78 -6.20 -11.64 6.98
CA PHE A 78 -6.04 -12.42 5.74
C PHE A 78 -4.62 -12.94 5.51
N PHE A 79 -3.63 -12.35 6.14
CA PHE A 79 -2.21 -12.72 6.02
C PHE A 79 -1.62 -13.06 7.38
N ASN A 80 -0.59 -13.88 7.40
CA ASN A 80 0.15 -14.10 8.65
C ASN A 80 0.78 -12.80 9.16
N PRO A 81 1.04 -12.64 10.47
CA PRO A 81 1.48 -11.37 11.07
C PRO A 81 2.78 -10.80 10.47
N ILE A 82 3.69 -11.67 10.00
CA ILE A 82 4.96 -11.24 9.41
C ILE A 82 4.70 -10.65 8.02
N ASP A 83 3.93 -11.33 7.15
CA ASP A 83 3.60 -10.84 5.82
C ASP A 83 2.73 -9.59 5.90
N ALA A 84 1.72 -9.56 6.79
CA ALA A 84 0.90 -8.37 7.06
C ALA A 84 1.76 -7.16 7.44
N SER A 85 2.72 -7.33 8.36
CA SER A 85 3.64 -6.26 8.75
C SER A 85 4.56 -5.84 7.61
N ARG A 86 5.04 -6.77 6.77
CA ARG A 86 5.89 -6.46 5.61
C ARG A 86 5.13 -5.68 4.55
N ILE A 87 3.91 -6.10 4.21
CA ILE A 87 3.02 -5.39 3.29
C ILE A 87 2.73 -3.99 3.82
N TYR A 88 2.34 -3.89 5.09
CA TYR A 88 2.02 -2.64 5.75
C TYR A 88 3.19 -1.66 5.78
N CYS A 89 4.36 -2.09 6.25
CA CYS A 89 5.54 -1.23 6.29
C CYS A 89 5.98 -0.77 4.90
N THR A 90 5.91 -1.65 3.89
CA THR A 90 6.21 -1.29 2.51
C THR A 90 5.23 -0.23 1.99
N ALA A 91 3.93 -0.40 2.25
CA ALA A 91 2.90 0.57 1.86
C ALA A 91 3.11 1.94 2.54
N VAL A 92 3.44 1.95 3.84
CA VAL A 92 3.75 3.18 4.60
C VAL A 92 4.95 3.90 4.01
N ILE A 93 6.03 3.17 3.67
CA ILE A 93 7.23 3.74 3.05
C ILE A 93 6.90 4.36 1.69
N HIS A 94 6.16 3.65 0.84
CA HIS A 94 5.74 4.17 -0.46
C HIS A 94 4.83 5.39 -0.33
N PHE A 95 3.93 5.41 0.65
CA PHE A 95 3.05 6.54 0.89
C PHE A 95 3.82 7.80 1.33
N ILE A 96 4.81 7.65 2.22
CA ILE A 96 5.58 8.77 2.76
C ILE A 96 6.60 9.30 1.76
N ASN A 97 7.30 8.41 1.04
CA ASN A 97 8.44 8.78 0.20
C ASN A 97 8.09 8.88 -1.30
N GLY A 98 6.79 8.82 -1.64
CA GLY A 98 6.38 8.59 -3.02
C GLY A 98 6.70 7.16 -3.47
N PHE A 99 6.28 6.75 -4.66
CA PHE A 99 6.55 5.40 -5.15
C PHE A 99 8.06 5.17 -5.35
N THR A 100 8.71 4.72 -4.29
CA THR A 100 10.14 4.41 -4.30
C THR A 100 10.41 3.02 -4.89
N TYR A 101 11.64 2.77 -5.36
CA TYR A 101 12.03 1.46 -5.86
C TYR A 101 12.09 0.43 -4.71
N LEU A 102 11.76 -0.82 -4.98
CA LEU A 102 11.84 -1.91 -3.99
C LEU A 102 13.24 -2.07 -3.38
N THR A 103 14.28 -1.71 -4.12
CA THR A 103 15.67 -1.71 -3.65
C THR A 103 15.93 -0.72 -2.53
N GLU A 104 15.14 0.36 -2.44
CA GLU A 104 15.30 1.43 -1.46
C GLU A 104 14.47 1.22 -0.18
N VAL A 105 13.47 0.32 -0.21
CA VAL A 105 12.54 0.10 0.90
C VAL A 105 13.28 -0.26 2.20
N SER A 106 14.29 -1.15 2.13
CA SER A 106 15.10 -1.52 3.30
C SER A 106 15.79 -0.32 3.94
N ARG A 107 16.35 0.57 3.12
CA ARG A 107 17.02 1.78 3.60
C ARG A 107 16.05 2.71 4.34
N TYR A 108 14.87 2.99 3.77
CA TYR A 108 13.87 3.82 4.44
C TYR A 108 13.35 3.18 5.72
N TYR A 109 13.20 1.85 5.75
CA TYR A 109 12.83 1.14 6.96
C TYR A 109 13.89 1.30 8.07
N GLU A 110 15.16 1.11 7.75
CA GLU A 110 16.29 1.22 8.70
C GLU A 110 16.48 2.64 9.23
N MET A 111 16.19 3.66 8.40
CA MET A 111 16.30 5.07 8.77
C MET A 111 15.05 5.62 9.47
N SER A 112 13.99 4.85 9.60
CA SER A 112 12.71 5.29 10.13
C SER A 112 12.33 4.64 11.45
N TYR A 113 11.36 5.23 12.13
CA TYR A 113 10.77 4.67 13.36
C TYR A 113 10.07 3.33 13.14
N LEU A 114 9.81 2.93 11.89
CA LEU A 114 9.24 1.61 11.58
C LEU A 114 10.09 0.46 12.12
N GLY A 115 11.42 0.57 12.05
CA GLY A 115 12.34 -0.42 12.59
C GLY A 115 12.22 -0.64 14.10
N VAL A 116 11.74 0.38 14.82
CA VAL A 116 11.47 0.31 16.27
C VAL A 116 10.12 -0.36 16.54
N VAL A 117 9.09 0.00 15.77
CA VAL A 117 7.72 -0.54 15.94
C VAL A 117 7.60 -1.98 15.44
N PHE A 118 8.28 -2.30 14.35
CA PHE A 118 8.25 -3.61 13.69
C PHE A 118 9.68 -4.17 13.57
N PRO A 119 10.34 -4.54 14.66
CA PRO A 119 11.74 -4.93 14.65
C PRO A 119 11.99 -6.22 13.85
N GLY A 120 13.11 -6.27 13.14
CA GLY A 120 13.61 -7.46 12.47
C GLY A 120 12.90 -7.88 11.18
N LEU A 121 12.06 -7.01 10.59
CA LEU A 121 11.43 -7.30 9.31
C LEU A 121 12.47 -7.33 8.17
N LYS A 122 12.33 -8.32 7.30
CA LYS A 122 13.16 -8.45 6.09
C LYS A 122 12.48 -7.73 4.93
N LEU A 123 12.88 -6.49 4.67
CA LEU A 123 12.33 -5.63 3.61
C LEU A 123 13.34 -5.36 2.47
N GLY A 124 14.43 -6.13 2.38
CA GLY A 124 15.36 -6.09 1.26
C GLY A 124 14.71 -6.60 -0.03
N TYR A 125 15.22 -6.14 -1.20
CA TYR A 125 14.68 -6.44 -2.52
C TYR A 125 14.29 -7.91 -2.73
N LYS A 126 15.23 -8.86 -2.46
CA LYS A 126 14.95 -10.29 -2.65
C LYS A 126 13.79 -10.79 -1.77
N ALA A 127 13.70 -10.29 -0.55
CA ALA A 127 12.65 -10.69 0.38
C ALA A 127 11.29 -10.12 -0.03
N LEU A 128 11.23 -8.90 -0.56
CA LEU A 128 10.00 -8.29 -1.08
C LEU A 128 9.59 -8.90 -2.42
N ALA A 129 10.53 -9.17 -3.32
CA ALA A 129 10.23 -9.86 -4.58
C ALA A 129 9.63 -11.26 -4.32
N SER A 130 10.20 -12.03 -3.38
CA SER A 130 9.62 -13.31 -2.96
C SER A 130 8.22 -13.15 -2.33
N LEU A 131 8.01 -12.11 -1.51
CA LEU A 131 6.69 -11.84 -0.94
C LEU A 131 5.64 -11.57 -2.02
N TYR A 132 5.97 -10.73 -3.01
CA TYR A 132 5.03 -10.42 -4.08
C TYR A 132 4.74 -11.60 -4.99
N ASP A 133 5.73 -12.44 -5.30
CA ASP A 133 5.53 -13.71 -6.01
C ASP A 133 4.61 -14.65 -5.22
N ASP A 134 4.84 -14.78 -3.92
CA ASP A 134 3.99 -15.57 -3.03
C ASP A 134 2.55 -15.04 -2.94
N LEU A 135 2.36 -13.72 -2.90
CA LEU A 135 1.03 -13.10 -2.88
C LEU A 135 0.30 -13.35 -4.20
N GLY A 136 1.01 -13.23 -5.34
CA GLY A 136 0.44 -13.52 -6.66
C GLY A 136 0.01 -14.99 -6.81
N ARG A 137 0.73 -15.93 -6.20
CA ARG A 137 0.36 -17.37 -6.18
C ARG A 137 -0.78 -17.66 -5.21
N ARG A 138 -0.88 -16.95 -4.11
CA ARG A 138 -1.91 -17.11 -3.06
C ARG A 138 -3.09 -16.15 -3.26
N GLN A 139 -3.62 -16.08 -4.47
CA GLN A 139 -4.72 -15.17 -4.83
C GLN A 139 -5.95 -15.30 -3.90
N ALA A 140 -6.20 -16.48 -3.34
CA ALA A 140 -7.33 -16.71 -2.45
C ALA A 140 -7.36 -15.74 -1.24
N ASN A 141 -6.21 -15.40 -0.66
CA ASN A 141 -6.14 -14.46 0.47
C ASN A 141 -6.45 -13.03 0.02
N VAL A 142 -5.97 -12.63 -1.16
CA VAL A 142 -6.24 -11.31 -1.73
C VAL A 142 -7.73 -11.19 -2.07
N LEU A 143 -8.29 -12.20 -2.75
CA LEU A 143 -9.72 -12.26 -3.08
C LEU A 143 -10.62 -12.24 -1.83
N ALA A 144 -10.25 -12.98 -0.78
CA ALA A 144 -10.97 -12.97 0.48
C ALA A 144 -10.92 -11.59 1.18
N MET A 145 -9.79 -10.90 1.13
CA MET A 145 -9.66 -9.54 1.64
C MET A 145 -10.52 -8.56 0.85
N GLU A 146 -10.49 -8.62 -0.47
CA GLU A 146 -11.30 -7.78 -1.35
C GLU A 146 -12.81 -8.03 -1.15
N ALA A 147 -13.23 -9.30 -1.06
CA ALA A 147 -14.60 -9.65 -0.74
C ALA A 147 -15.05 -9.08 0.61
N ALA A 148 -14.19 -9.12 1.63
CA ALA A 148 -14.47 -8.52 2.92
C ALA A 148 -14.57 -6.99 2.85
N LEU A 149 -13.74 -6.33 2.04
CA LEU A 149 -13.82 -4.88 1.79
C LEU A 149 -15.15 -4.52 1.10
N VAL A 150 -15.54 -5.25 0.06
CA VAL A 150 -16.81 -5.05 -0.64
C VAL A 150 -18.00 -5.23 0.32
N ASN A 151 -18.01 -6.28 1.13
CA ASN A 151 -19.08 -6.54 2.09
C ASN A 151 -19.17 -5.47 3.21
N ARG A 152 -18.07 -4.81 3.54
CA ARG A 152 -18.00 -3.74 4.54
C ARG A 152 -18.18 -2.34 3.94
N SER A 153 -18.32 -2.23 2.63
CA SER A 153 -18.44 -0.96 1.91
C SER A 153 -19.81 -0.32 2.08
N SER A 154 -19.96 0.90 1.57
CA SER A 154 -21.24 1.61 1.51
C SER A 154 -22.20 1.07 0.45
N HIS A 155 -21.85 0.00 -0.25
CA HIS A 155 -22.56 -0.54 -1.42
C HIS A 155 -22.68 0.46 -2.59
N GLN A 156 -21.77 1.43 -2.67
CA GLN A 156 -21.64 2.38 -3.79
C GLN A 156 -20.20 2.28 -4.33
N MET A 157 -20.05 1.70 -5.49
CA MET A 157 -18.74 1.36 -6.07
C MET A 157 -18.49 2.17 -7.35
N ALA A 158 -17.47 3.00 -7.33
CA ALA A 158 -16.97 3.65 -8.55
C ALA A 158 -15.86 2.80 -9.17
N ILE A 159 -15.93 2.56 -10.48
CA ILE A 159 -14.93 1.79 -11.22
C ILE A 159 -14.30 2.69 -12.27
N ASP A 160 -12.97 2.68 -12.31
CA ASP A 160 -12.19 3.42 -13.32
C ASP A 160 -10.97 2.63 -13.79
N GLY A 161 -10.56 2.86 -15.03
CA GLY A 161 -9.43 2.21 -15.68
C GLY A 161 -8.27 3.16 -15.89
N HIS A 162 -7.07 2.75 -15.48
CA HIS A 162 -5.83 3.48 -15.66
C HIS A 162 -4.82 2.71 -16.51
N VAL A 163 -4.12 3.44 -17.37
CA VAL A 163 -3.06 2.89 -18.23
C VAL A 163 -1.70 3.16 -17.57
N ILE A 164 -0.92 2.11 -17.40
CA ILE A 164 0.45 2.19 -16.88
C ILE A 164 1.41 1.86 -18.02
N GLY A 165 2.29 2.82 -18.38
CA GLY A 165 3.35 2.58 -19.37
C GLY A 165 4.32 1.52 -18.88
N ASN A 166 4.70 0.60 -19.75
CA ASN A 166 5.65 -0.46 -19.46
C ASN A 166 6.94 -0.28 -20.26
N VAL A 167 8.07 -0.37 -19.57
CA VAL A 167 9.42 -0.36 -20.18
C VAL A 167 10.14 -1.69 -20.01
N SER A 168 9.51 -2.68 -19.37
CA SER A 168 10.08 -4.01 -19.18
C SER A 168 9.79 -4.90 -20.38
N ASN A 169 10.79 -5.65 -20.81
CA ASN A 169 10.65 -6.66 -21.86
C ASN A 169 10.20 -8.04 -21.34
N GLU A 170 10.01 -8.18 -20.02
CA GLU A 170 9.71 -9.46 -19.35
C GLU A 170 8.30 -9.46 -18.74
N ASN A 171 7.42 -8.55 -19.15
CA ASN A 171 6.07 -8.47 -18.62
C ASN A 171 5.07 -9.05 -19.63
N ASP A 172 4.54 -10.22 -19.35
CA ASP A 172 3.62 -10.97 -20.24
C ASP A 172 2.28 -10.24 -20.46
N LEU A 173 1.91 -9.30 -19.58
CA LEU A 173 0.71 -8.46 -19.73
C LEU A 173 0.97 -7.21 -20.56
N SER A 174 2.22 -6.98 -20.99
CA SER A 174 2.56 -5.83 -21.80
C SER A 174 2.07 -5.99 -23.23
N ALA A 175 1.29 -5.03 -23.69
CA ALA A 175 0.85 -4.97 -25.07
C ALA A 175 0.73 -3.52 -25.54
N LYS A 176 0.73 -3.33 -26.87
CA LYS A 176 0.56 -2.00 -27.47
C LYS A 176 -0.81 -1.43 -27.15
N GLY A 177 -0.81 -0.25 -26.57
CA GLY A 177 -2.01 0.44 -26.14
C GLY A 177 -2.86 0.95 -27.31
N TYR A 178 -4.16 1.09 -27.05
CA TYR A 178 -5.14 1.66 -27.97
C TYR A 178 -5.66 3.03 -27.50
N LYS A 179 -5.38 3.46 -26.26
CA LYS A 179 -5.86 4.74 -25.73
C LYS A 179 -5.10 5.91 -26.35
N PHE A 180 -5.82 6.97 -26.69
CA PHE A 180 -5.36 8.12 -27.51
C PHE A 180 -3.97 8.68 -27.14
N ARG A 181 -3.65 8.79 -25.83
CA ARG A 181 -2.35 9.33 -25.38
C ARG A 181 -1.23 8.30 -25.30
N LYS A 182 -1.55 7.03 -25.44
CA LYS A 182 -0.66 5.88 -25.27
C LYS A 182 -0.74 4.90 -26.44
N LEU A 183 -1.26 5.37 -27.57
CA LEU A 183 -1.45 4.54 -28.76
C LEU A 183 -0.11 4.01 -29.27
N GLY A 184 0.00 2.69 -29.35
CA GLY A 184 1.19 2.02 -29.86
C GLY A 184 2.37 1.94 -28.89
N GLU A 185 2.28 2.53 -27.68
CA GLU A 185 3.25 2.32 -26.62
C GLU A 185 2.93 1.04 -25.83
N GLU A 186 3.99 0.35 -25.34
CA GLU A 186 3.85 -0.80 -24.46
C GLU A 186 3.25 -0.37 -23.12
N GLN A 187 2.17 -1.02 -22.72
CA GLN A 187 1.41 -0.66 -21.52
C GLN A 187 0.75 -1.89 -20.88
N ILE A 188 0.32 -1.72 -19.64
CA ILE A 188 -0.62 -2.60 -18.94
C ILE A 188 -1.83 -1.78 -18.50
N ASN A 189 -2.98 -2.41 -18.38
CA ASN A 189 -4.20 -1.76 -17.90
C ASN A 189 -4.47 -2.14 -16.45
N LEU A 190 -4.68 -1.16 -15.59
CA LEU A 190 -5.11 -1.32 -14.21
C LEU A 190 -6.56 -0.88 -14.09
N LEU A 191 -7.43 -1.77 -13.64
CA LEU A 191 -8.81 -1.45 -13.30
C LEU A 191 -8.94 -1.43 -11.78
N MET A 192 -9.54 -0.37 -11.24
CA MET A 192 -9.73 -0.21 -9.80
C MET A 192 -11.17 0.16 -9.48
N ALA A 193 -11.66 -0.37 -8.37
CA ALA A 193 -12.95 -0.03 -7.81
C ALA A 193 -12.79 0.57 -6.41
N TYR A 194 -13.54 1.63 -6.13
CA TYR A 194 -13.50 2.37 -4.88
C TYR A 194 -14.88 2.48 -4.25
N ASP A 195 -14.96 2.44 -2.94
CA ASP A 195 -16.14 2.89 -2.20
C ASP A 195 -16.29 4.40 -2.33
N VAL A 196 -17.43 4.84 -2.85
CA VAL A 196 -17.68 6.27 -3.15
C VAL A 196 -17.73 7.13 -1.90
N ASN A 197 -18.24 6.59 -0.78
CA ASN A 197 -18.41 7.35 0.45
C ASN A 197 -17.11 7.47 1.26
N THR A 198 -16.29 6.44 1.25
CA THR A 198 -15.07 6.40 2.05
C THR A 198 -13.80 6.65 1.25
N GLY A 199 -13.85 6.48 -0.08
CA GLY A 199 -12.68 6.51 -0.95
C GLY A 199 -11.74 5.31 -0.79
N ILE A 200 -12.16 4.27 -0.07
CA ILE A 200 -11.34 3.08 0.14
C ILE A 200 -11.30 2.23 -1.13
N PRO A 201 -10.13 1.81 -1.61
CA PRO A 201 -10.02 0.84 -2.69
C PRO A 201 -10.66 -0.48 -2.27
N LEU A 202 -11.54 -1.02 -3.10
CA LEU A 202 -12.26 -2.27 -2.85
C LEU A 202 -11.68 -3.43 -3.65
N LEU A 203 -11.45 -3.20 -4.95
CA LEU A 203 -10.97 -4.19 -5.91
C LEU A 203 -9.88 -3.58 -6.79
N SER A 204 -8.94 -4.39 -7.22
CA SER A 204 -7.96 -3.99 -8.22
C SER A 204 -7.55 -5.17 -9.09
N ARG A 205 -7.43 -4.96 -10.42
CA ARG A 205 -6.96 -5.98 -11.36
C ARG A 205 -6.09 -5.36 -12.42
N VAL A 206 -5.07 -6.11 -12.79
CA VAL A 206 -4.18 -5.78 -13.91
C VAL A 206 -4.56 -6.64 -15.09
N PHE A 207 -4.67 -6.02 -16.26
CA PHE A 207 -5.02 -6.68 -17.52
C PHE A 207 -3.99 -6.37 -18.60
N ASP A 208 -4.01 -7.19 -19.65
CA ASP A 208 -3.26 -6.94 -20.87
C ASP A 208 -3.49 -5.54 -21.41
N GLY A 209 -2.43 -4.87 -21.83
CA GLY A 209 -2.46 -3.49 -22.29
C GLY A 209 -3.30 -3.25 -23.55
N GLY A 210 -3.54 -4.30 -24.35
CA GLY A 210 -4.42 -4.26 -25.52
C GLY A 210 -5.89 -4.48 -25.21
N LEU A 211 -6.23 -4.91 -23.98
CA LEU A 211 -7.62 -5.20 -23.59
C LEU A 211 -8.38 -3.90 -23.26
N SER A 212 -9.62 -3.80 -23.73
CA SER A 212 -10.47 -2.65 -23.45
C SER A 212 -11.12 -2.74 -22.06
N ASP A 213 -11.33 -1.58 -21.41
CA ASP A 213 -11.99 -1.51 -20.10
C ASP A 213 -13.38 -2.16 -20.10
N LYS A 214 -14.10 -2.12 -21.24
CA LYS A 214 -15.39 -2.79 -21.41
C LYS A 214 -15.35 -4.31 -21.23
N LEU A 215 -14.24 -4.94 -21.63
CA LEU A 215 -14.07 -6.37 -21.51
C LEU A 215 -13.53 -6.76 -20.12
N SER A 216 -12.64 -5.94 -19.57
CA SER A 216 -11.97 -6.18 -18.29
C SER A 216 -12.91 -6.07 -17.09
N VAL A 217 -13.94 -5.22 -17.14
CA VAL A 217 -14.84 -4.99 -16.01
C VAL A 217 -15.64 -6.23 -15.62
N LYS A 218 -15.93 -7.10 -16.59
CA LYS A 218 -16.68 -8.34 -16.33
C LYS A 218 -15.90 -9.25 -15.37
N ASP A 219 -14.60 -9.39 -15.58
CA ASP A 219 -13.77 -10.23 -14.73
C ASP A 219 -13.65 -9.62 -13.32
N LEU A 220 -13.45 -8.29 -13.23
CA LEU A 220 -13.39 -7.59 -11.95
C LEU A 220 -14.67 -7.80 -11.10
N VAL A 221 -15.86 -7.67 -11.72
CA VAL A 221 -17.14 -7.73 -11.00
C VAL A 221 -17.53 -9.18 -10.66
N ASN A 222 -17.19 -10.14 -11.52
CA ASN A 222 -17.56 -11.56 -11.31
C ASN A 222 -16.68 -12.27 -10.26
N GLU A 223 -15.46 -11.80 -10.02
CA GLU A 223 -14.57 -12.40 -9.03
C GLU A 223 -15.03 -12.18 -7.58
N VAL A 224 -15.87 -11.18 -7.35
CA VAL A 224 -16.46 -10.90 -6.06
C VAL A 224 -17.98 -10.89 -6.22
N GLU A 225 -18.68 -11.72 -5.44
CA GLU A 225 -20.13 -11.74 -5.43
C GLU A 225 -20.69 -10.40 -4.94
N THR A 226 -21.12 -9.54 -5.88
CA THR A 226 -21.73 -8.25 -5.57
C THR A 226 -23.24 -8.38 -5.48
N GLN A 227 -23.83 -7.87 -4.39
CA GLN A 227 -25.29 -7.85 -4.19
C GLN A 227 -25.73 -6.47 -3.70
N ASN A 228 -26.86 -5.97 -4.25
CA ASN A 228 -27.43 -4.67 -3.89
C ASN A 228 -26.42 -3.51 -3.99
N MET A 229 -25.49 -3.59 -4.96
CA MET A 229 -24.44 -2.61 -5.20
C MET A 229 -24.93 -1.56 -6.21
N LEU A 230 -24.60 -0.30 -5.96
CA LEU A 230 -24.72 0.77 -6.96
C LEU A 230 -23.36 0.96 -7.65
N PHE A 231 -23.26 0.56 -8.91
CA PHE A 231 -22.09 0.81 -9.74
C PHE A 231 -22.12 2.22 -10.35
N ILE A 232 -21.02 2.95 -10.22
CA ILE A 232 -20.84 4.26 -10.84
C ILE A 232 -19.64 4.15 -11.76
N VAL A 233 -19.86 4.23 -13.06
CA VAL A 233 -18.86 3.99 -14.10
C VAL A 233 -18.90 5.08 -15.16
N ASP A 234 -17.79 5.27 -15.86
CA ASP A 234 -17.77 6.22 -16.97
C ASP A 234 -18.43 5.65 -18.23
N ARG A 235 -18.65 6.51 -19.25
CA ARG A 235 -19.25 6.08 -20.52
C ARG A 235 -18.40 5.06 -21.28
N GLY A 236 -17.11 4.95 -20.98
CA GLY A 236 -16.20 3.98 -21.58
C GLY A 236 -16.63 2.53 -21.31
N PHE A 237 -17.37 2.30 -20.24
CA PHE A 237 -17.90 0.99 -19.88
C PHE A 237 -19.27 0.68 -20.50
N TYR A 238 -19.88 1.61 -21.23
CA TYR A 238 -21.20 1.42 -21.82
C TYR A 238 -21.20 0.32 -22.90
N SER A 239 -21.90 -0.77 -22.63
CA SER A 239 -22.23 -1.84 -23.56
C SER A 239 -23.43 -2.62 -23.04
N ALA A 240 -24.22 -3.25 -23.92
CA ALA A 240 -25.39 -4.03 -23.51
C ALA A 240 -25.00 -5.13 -22.48
N SER A 241 -23.89 -5.82 -22.71
CA SER A 241 -23.40 -6.87 -21.80
C SER A 241 -23.00 -6.33 -20.42
N ASN A 242 -22.42 -5.13 -20.33
CA ASN A 242 -22.06 -4.53 -19.05
C ASN A 242 -23.29 -3.99 -18.30
N LEU A 243 -24.28 -3.45 -19.01
CA LEU A 243 -25.55 -3.05 -18.38
C LEU A 243 -26.28 -4.24 -17.78
N GLU A 244 -26.29 -5.37 -18.49
CA GLU A 244 -26.83 -6.64 -17.96
C GLU A 244 -26.04 -7.09 -16.72
N LEU A 245 -24.70 -7.08 -16.77
CA LEU A 245 -23.83 -7.43 -15.65
C LEU A 245 -24.11 -6.57 -14.41
N PHE A 246 -24.19 -5.25 -14.59
CA PHE A 246 -24.44 -4.30 -13.50
C PHE A 246 -25.87 -4.35 -12.95
N SER A 247 -26.79 -5.04 -13.62
CA SER A 247 -28.18 -5.20 -13.18
C SER A 247 -28.41 -6.51 -12.42
N GLN A 248 -27.44 -7.42 -12.37
CA GLN A 248 -27.58 -8.73 -11.71
C GLN A 248 -27.62 -8.59 -10.19
N ASN A 249 -28.16 -9.59 -9.49
CA ASN A 249 -28.14 -9.71 -8.03
C ASN A 249 -28.72 -8.49 -7.27
N GLY A 250 -29.72 -7.81 -7.83
CA GLY A 250 -30.29 -6.60 -7.22
C GLY A 250 -29.40 -5.36 -7.30
N ASN A 251 -28.34 -5.42 -8.07
CA ASN A 251 -27.46 -4.29 -8.32
C ASN A 251 -28.15 -3.24 -9.20
N SER A 252 -27.62 -2.04 -9.15
CA SER A 252 -28.04 -0.89 -9.99
C SER A 252 -26.80 -0.14 -10.48
N TYR A 253 -26.98 0.75 -11.46
CA TYR A 253 -25.85 1.48 -12.01
C TYR A 253 -26.19 2.92 -12.41
N ILE A 254 -25.16 3.76 -12.42
CA ILE A 254 -25.15 5.09 -13.02
C ILE A 254 -24.04 5.08 -14.07
N ILE A 255 -24.43 5.27 -15.33
CA ILE A 255 -23.51 5.31 -16.47
C ILE A 255 -23.93 6.39 -17.47
N PRO A 256 -23.02 7.27 -17.90
CA PRO A 256 -23.32 8.22 -18.97
C PRO A 256 -23.54 7.49 -20.29
N ILE A 257 -24.60 7.86 -21.01
CA ILE A 257 -24.89 7.31 -22.33
C ILE A 257 -24.00 8.01 -23.38
N PRO A 258 -23.40 7.28 -24.34
CA PRO A 258 -22.66 7.86 -25.44
C PRO A 258 -23.53 8.78 -26.31
N ASN A 259 -23.01 9.93 -26.74
CA ASN A 259 -23.74 10.93 -27.53
C ASN A 259 -24.26 10.40 -28.87
N SER A 260 -23.69 9.34 -29.41
CA SER A 260 -24.09 8.71 -30.69
C SER A 260 -25.10 7.57 -30.51
N ASN A 261 -25.79 7.52 -29.38
CA ASN A 261 -26.78 6.48 -29.11
C ASN A 261 -28.19 6.98 -29.41
N ASN A 262 -29.01 6.17 -30.08
CA ASN A 262 -30.41 6.50 -30.40
C ASN A 262 -31.22 6.90 -29.16
N LEU A 263 -30.96 6.22 -28.00
CA LEU A 263 -31.59 6.58 -26.72
C LEU A 263 -31.27 8.01 -26.27
N THR A 264 -30.10 8.53 -26.62
CA THR A 264 -29.72 9.92 -26.32
C THR A 264 -30.46 10.88 -27.20
N GLU A 265 -30.64 10.54 -28.49
CA GLU A 265 -31.37 11.37 -29.47
C GLU A 265 -32.85 11.44 -29.09
N ASP A 266 -33.48 10.29 -28.77
CA ASP A 266 -34.87 10.21 -28.31
C ASP A 266 -35.09 10.98 -27.02
N ALA A 267 -34.19 10.77 -26.00
CA ALA A 267 -34.28 11.46 -24.72
C ALA A 267 -34.09 12.97 -24.84
N VAL A 268 -33.22 13.44 -25.74
CA VAL A 268 -33.05 14.89 -26.02
C VAL A 268 -34.27 15.48 -26.70
N ALA A 269 -34.93 14.72 -27.60
CA ALA A 269 -36.16 15.15 -28.26
C ALA A 269 -37.35 15.31 -27.29
N GLU A 270 -37.38 14.53 -26.20
CA GLU A 270 -38.43 14.55 -25.18
C GLU A 270 -38.09 15.41 -23.95
N LEU A 271 -36.96 16.13 -23.95
CA LEU A 271 -36.43 16.85 -22.78
C LEU A 271 -37.39 17.96 -22.31
N VAL A 272 -37.98 17.75 -21.13
CA VAL A 272 -38.66 18.79 -20.35
C VAL A 272 -37.76 19.22 -19.19
N PHE A 273 -37.20 20.41 -19.26
CA PHE A 273 -36.34 20.98 -18.25
C PHE A 273 -37.16 21.33 -16.99
N THR A 274 -37.00 20.58 -15.91
CA THR A 274 -37.83 20.68 -14.70
C THR A 274 -37.16 21.32 -13.50
N ARG A 275 -35.83 21.37 -13.46
CA ARG A 275 -35.09 21.94 -12.32
C ARG A 275 -33.83 22.66 -12.74
N ARG A 276 -33.58 23.81 -12.07
CA ARG A 276 -32.28 24.51 -12.11
C ARG A 276 -31.41 24.01 -10.97
N PHE A 277 -30.12 23.88 -11.23
CA PHE A 277 -29.09 23.58 -10.21
C PHE A 277 -27.90 24.49 -10.44
N VAL A 278 -27.12 24.72 -9.39
CA VAL A 278 -25.85 25.45 -9.46
C VAL A 278 -24.70 24.47 -9.20
N TYR A 279 -23.76 24.39 -10.15
CA TYR A 279 -22.55 23.61 -10.00
C TYR A 279 -21.35 24.50 -10.26
N LYS A 280 -20.42 24.59 -9.30
CA LYS A 280 -19.22 25.44 -9.38
C LYS A 280 -19.49 26.90 -9.75
N ARG A 281 -20.60 27.48 -9.26
CA ARG A 281 -21.13 28.83 -9.56
C ARG A 281 -21.74 28.99 -10.97
N GLU A 282 -21.91 27.93 -11.75
CA GLU A 282 -22.64 27.94 -12.99
C GLU A 282 -24.02 27.36 -12.78
N GLU A 283 -25.02 28.03 -13.35
CA GLU A 283 -26.39 27.52 -13.35
C GLU A 283 -26.52 26.42 -14.41
N GLY A 284 -27.05 25.28 -14.02
CA GLY A 284 -27.40 24.17 -14.89
C GLY A 284 -28.90 23.86 -14.84
N ILE A 285 -29.39 23.20 -15.85
CA ILE A 285 -30.76 22.74 -15.92
C ILE A 285 -30.74 21.22 -16.07
N CYS A 286 -31.47 20.50 -15.23
CA CYS A 286 -31.66 19.07 -15.40
C CYS A 286 -33.09 18.72 -15.76
N SER A 287 -33.26 17.68 -16.54
CA SER A 287 -34.55 17.08 -16.88
C SER A 287 -34.76 15.82 -16.04
N ARG A 288 -36.00 15.47 -15.83
CA ARG A 288 -36.38 14.14 -15.31
C ARG A 288 -36.82 13.36 -16.55
N ILE A 289 -36.07 12.28 -16.82
CA ILE A 289 -36.49 11.29 -17.82
C ILE A 289 -37.43 10.32 -17.14
#